data_24dc4147212c0e64641c40c21685686a
#
_entry.id   24dc4147212c0e64641c40c21685686a
#
_cell.length_a   1.000
_cell.length_b   1.000
_cell.length_c   1.000
_cell.angle_alpha   90.00
_cell.angle_beta   90.00
_cell.angle_gamma   90.00
#
_symmetry.space_group_name_H-M   'P 1'
#
loop_
_entity.id
_entity.type
_entity.pdbx_description
1 polymer ?
#
loop_
_entity_poly.entity_id
_entity_poly.type
_entity_poly.pdbx_seq_one_letter_code
_entity_poly.pdbx_strand_id
1 'polypeptide(L)'
;MGRLTGLGMPLRVFVKEHLNGHHRARRRRYVARHLSLPADLSVHRTPPGDRAVWAVGTVRNEDDVMRLCVDHLWAEGFHRLLLVDHASTDGTGPLLAELAAADPRVAVAQFGLTGFYQSDLMTILARVAWRQGAAWVVPVDADEFWYADGQTVGDFLRGQSADIVHAGRFNAIPLENGLTAQTRMAFCPRPLLPKVAFRTHPLALVAPGNHRVARVGRLS
;
A
#
# COMPACT_ATOMS: atom_id res chain seq x y z
N MET A 1 24.37 29.10 42.04
CA MET A 1 24.59 27.65 41.84
C MET A 1 23.38 27.11 41.14
N GLY A 2 23.34 27.18 39.83
CA GLY A 2 22.25 26.64 38.99
C GLY A 2 22.75 25.41 38.26
N ARG A 3 22.16 24.26 38.53
CA ARG A 3 22.46 23.02 37.80
C ARG A 3 21.72 23.03 36.47
N LEU A 4 22.44 23.07 35.37
CA LEU A 4 21.97 22.71 34.04
C LEU A 4 21.74 21.20 34.03
N THR A 5 20.45 20.77 34.06
CA THR A 5 20.09 19.39 33.75
C THR A 5 20.05 19.27 32.22
N GLY A 6 21.11 18.71 31.67
CA GLY A 6 21.21 18.40 30.25
C GLY A 6 20.17 17.38 29.86
N LEU A 7 19.45 17.66 28.76
CA LEU A 7 18.67 16.73 27.99
C LEU A 7 19.59 15.68 27.35
N GLY A 8 20.07 14.77 28.15
CA GLY A 8 20.75 13.56 27.67
C GLY A 8 19.74 12.52 27.28
N MET A 9 19.33 12.47 26.01
CA MET A 9 18.70 11.28 25.44
C MET A 9 19.71 10.13 25.68
N PRO A 10 19.33 9.05 26.38
CA PRO A 10 20.34 8.05 26.74
C PRO A 10 20.88 7.40 25.47
N LEU A 11 22.21 7.33 25.38
CA LEU A 11 22.95 6.69 24.26
C LEU A 11 22.37 5.33 23.82
N ARG A 12 21.74 4.62 24.77
CA ARG A 12 21.03 3.35 24.52
C ARG A 12 19.87 3.47 23.53
N VAL A 13 19.14 4.59 23.50
CA VAL A 13 18.01 4.78 22.57
C VAL A 13 18.56 5.01 21.16
N PHE A 14 19.59 5.83 21.03
CA PHE A 14 20.24 6.12 19.74
C PHE A 14 20.87 4.87 19.11
N VAL A 15 21.58 4.07 19.89
CA VAL A 15 22.19 2.79 19.43
C VAL A 15 21.10 1.79 19.04
N LYS A 16 20.00 1.69 19.79
CA LYS A 16 18.90 0.77 19.50
C LYS A 16 18.16 1.16 18.22
N GLU A 17 17.95 2.44 17.95
CA GLU A 17 17.33 2.91 16.70
C GLU A 17 18.22 2.68 15.47
N HIS A 18 19.52 2.91 15.58
CA HIS A 18 20.48 2.63 14.50
C HIS A 18 20.58 1.13 14.19
N LEU A 19 20.71 0.29 15.21
CA LEU A 19 20.72 -1.16 15.04
C LEU A 19 19.41 -1.67 14.43
N ASN A 20 18.26 -1.15 14.85
CA ASN A 20 16.96 -1.47 14.26
C ASN A 20 16.89 -1.04 12.77
N GLY A 21 17.49 0.09 12.41
CA GLY A 21 17.58 0.56 11.03
C GLY A 21 18.37 -0.40 10.13
N HIS A 22 19.52 -0.86 10.57
CA HIS A 22 20.33 -1.84 9.85
C HIS A 22 19.64 -3.20 9.74
N HIS A 23 19.03 -3.69 10.81
CA HIS A 23 18.26 -4.93 10.79
C HIS A 23 17.07 -4.85 9.80
N ARG A 24 16.32 -3.76 9.81
CA ARG A 24 15.23 -3.51 8.87
C ARG A 24 15.72 -3.43 7.42
N ALA A 25 16.87 -2.81 7.17
CA ALA A 25 17.44 -2.75 5.83
C ALA A 25 17.90 -4.12 5.33
N ARG A 26 18.54 -4.93 6.19
CA ARG A 26 18.92 -6.32 5.87
C ARG A 26 17.69 -7.18 5.60
N ARG A 27 16.66 -7.06 6.44
CA ARG A 27 15.39 -7.78 6.27
C ARG A 27 14.72 -7.42 4.94
N ARG A 28 14.63 -6.13 4.58
CA ARG A 28 14.08 -5.72 3.27
C ARG A 28 14.89 -6.27 2.10
N ARG A 29 16.21 -6.30 2.18
CA ARG A 29 17.05 -6.94 1.13
C ARG A 29 16.76 -8.43 1.02
N TYR A 30 16.56 -9.10 2.13
CA TYR A 30 16.18 -10.50 2.15
C TYR A 30 14.80 -10.69 1.49
N VAL A 31 13.80 -9.91 1.90
CA VAL A 31 12.44 -9.94 1.29
C VAL A 31 12.51 -9.66 -0.21
N ALA A 32 13.26 -8.64 -0.64
CA ALA A 32 13.40 -8.28 -2.05
C ALA A 32 14.00 -9.40 -2.92
N ARG A 33 14.85 -10.25 -2.36
CA ARG A 33 15.44 -11.42 -3.08
C ARG A 33 14.44 -12.57 -3.28
N HIS A 34 13.39 -12.62 -2.48
CA HIS A 34 12.35 -13.66 -2.54
C HIS A 34 11.05 -13.15 -3.17
N LEU A 35 11.02 -11.87 -3.58
CA LEU A 35 9.90 -11.28 -4.29
C LEU A 35 10.12 -11.42 -5.79
N SER A 36 9.24 -12.15 -6.45
CA SER A 36 9.24 -12.32 -7.91
C SER A 36 8.28 -11.29 -8.52
N LEU A 37 8.83 -10.23 -9.12
CA LEU A 37 8.06 -9.24 -9.86
C LEU A 37 7.71 -9.79 -11.26
N PRO A 38 6.57 -9.41 -11.86
CA PRO A 38 6.22 -9.79 -13.22
C PRO A 38 7.24 -9.21 -14.22
N ALA A 39 7.62 -10.02 -15.22
CA ALA A 39 8.66 -9.64 -16.19
C ALA A 39 8.27 -8.43 -17.06
N ASP A 40 6.99 -8.29 -17.33
CA ASP A 40 6.40 -7.22 -18.16
C ASP A 40 6.09 -5.92 -17.40
N LEU A 41 6.39 -5.87 -16.11
CA LEU A 41 6.08 -4.69 -15.27
C LEU A 41 6.62 -3.38 -15.87
N SER A 42 7.78 -3.42 -16.51
CA SER A 42 8.42 -2.26 -17.13
C SER A 42 7.80 -1.84 -18.46
N VAL A 43 7.10 -2.74 -19.16
CA VAL A 43 6.46 -2.48 -20.45
C VAL A 43 5.32 -1.47 -20.31
N HIS A 44 4.62 -1.50 -19.18
CA HIS A 44 3.48 -0.65 -18.87
C HIS A 44 3.83 0.52 -17.94
N ARG A 45 5.03 1.09 -18.10
CA ARG A 45 5.47 2.23 -17.32
C ARG A 45 4.56 3.43 -17.55
N THR A 46 4.21 4.14 -16.47
CA THR A 46 3.45 5.39 -16.56
C THR A 46 4.30 6.46 -17.22
N PRO A 47 3.78 7.18 -18.25
CA PRO A 47 4.49 8.28 -18.89
C PRO A 47 4.87 9.38 -17.89
N PRO A 48 6.01 10.06 -18.08
CA PRO A 48 6.38 11.22 -17.28
C PRO A 48 5.32 12.34 -17.41
N GLY A 49 4.98 12.97 -16.30
CA GLY A 49 3.97 14.06 -16.28
C GLY A 49 2.55 13.59 -16.01
N ASP A 50 2.27 12.30 -16.16
CA ASP A 50 1.02 11.71 -15.74
C ASP A 50 0.98 11.63 -14.20
N ARG A 51 -0.05 12.22 -13.58
CA ARG A 51 -0.22 12.18 -12.12
C ARG A 51 -0.84 10.86 -11.66
N ALA A 52 -0.27 9.76 -12.13
CA ALA A 52 -0.82 8.43 -11.94
C ALA A 52 -0.89 8.03 -10.46
N VAL A 53 -2.04 7.52 -10.07
CA VAL A 53 -2.32 6.97 -8.74
C VAL A 53 -2.27 5.45 -8.83
N TRP A 54 -1.38 4.84 -8.08
CA TRP A 54 -1.24 3.39 -8.04
C TRP A 54 -1.71 2.83 -6.70
N ALA A 55 -2.45 1.74 -6.73
CA ALA A 55 -2.65 0.91 -5.55
C ALA A 55 -1.53 -0.12 -5.44
N VAL A 56 -1.03 -0.32 -4.23
CA VAL A 56 -0.07 -1.38 -3.90
C VAL A 56 -0.61 -2.19 -2.72
N GLY A 57 -0.57 -3.51 -2.82
CA GLY A 57 -1.15 -4.38 -1.79
C GLY A 57 -0.44 -5.70 -1.64
N THR A 58 -0.53 -6.27 -0.43
CA THR A 58 -0.17 -7.67 -0.16
C THR A 58 -1.46 -8.43 0.13
N VAL A 59 -1.69 -9.50 -0.61
CA VAL A 59 -2.93 -10.28 -0.58
C VAL A 59 -2.61 -11.69 -0.10
N ARG A 60 -3.44 -12.21 0.79
CA ARG A 60 -3.32 -13.60 1.25
C ARG A 60 -4.68 -14.13 1.68
N ASN A 61 -5.18 -15.13 0.95
CA ASN A 61 -6.45 -15.80 1.22
C ASN A 61 -7.63 -14.81 1.24
N GLU A 62 -7.85 -14.12 0.11
CA GLU A 62 -8.86 -13.07 -0.08
C GLU A 62 -9.65 -13.29 -1.37
N ASP A 63 -9.85 -14.56 -1.80
CA ASP A 63 -10.52 -14.90 -3.06
C ASP A 63 -12.00 -14.47 -3.10
N ASP A 64 -12.62 -14.33 -1.95
CA ASP A 64 -14.01 -13.91 -1.78
C ASP A 64 -14.24 -12.41 -2.01
N VAL A 65 -13.24 -11.56 -1.77
CA VAL A 65 -13.38 -10.08 -1.80
C VAL A 65 -12.51 -9.42 -2.87
N MET A 66 -11.44 -10.06 -3.32
CA MET A 66 -10.42 -9.45 -4.15
C MET A 66 -10.94 -8.90 -5.49
N ARG A 67 -11.86 -9.60 -6.15
CA ARG A 67 -12.48 -9.13 -7.41
C ARG A 67 -13.25 -7.82 -7.18
N LEU A 68 -14.06 -7.78 -6.14
CA LEU A 68 -14.82 -6.59 -5.79
C LEU A 68 -13.90 -5.41 -5.43
N CYS A 69 -12.79 -5.69 -4.72
CA CYS A 69 -11.78 -4.69 -4.42
C CYS A 69 -11.15 -4.11 -5.71
N VAL A 70 -10.77 -4.95 -6.67
CA VAL A 70 -10.19 -4.50 -7.94
C VAL A 70 -11.17 -3.66 -8.74
N ASP A 71 -12.42 -4.09 -8.87
CA ASP A 71 -13.46 -3.34 -9.58
C ASP A 71 -13.72 -1.98 -8.92
N HIS A 72 -13.74 -1.93 -7.60
CA HIS A 72 -13.86 -0.69 -6.85
C HIS A 72 -12.68 0.26 -7.10
N LEU A 73 -11.45 -0.23 -7.06
CA LEU A 73 -10.26 0.60 -7.30
C LEU A 73 -10.28 1.21 -8.71
N TRP A 74 -10.78 0.48 -9.73
CA TRP A 74 -11.00 1.04 -11.07
C TRP A 74 -12.05 2.14 -11.07
N ALA A 75 -13.16 1.96 -10.39
CA ALA A 75 -14.22 2.97 -10.25
C ALA A 75 -13.71 4.23 -9.54
N GLU A 76 -12.79 4.08 -8.60
CA GLU A 76 -12.15 5.16 -7.85
C GLU A 76 -10.96 5.82 -8.59
N GLY A 77 -10.76 5.52 -9.88
CA GLY A 77 -9.84 6.24 -10.76
C GLY A 77 -8.36 5.92 -10.53
N PHE A 78 -8.05 4.73 -10.03
CA PHE A 78 -6.68 4.23 -9.97
C PHE A 78 -6.17 3.90 -11.38
N HIS A 79 -4.88 4.12 -11.61
CA HIS A 79 -4.26 3.91 -12.93
C HIS A 79 -3.64 2.53 -13.05
N ARG A 80 -3.15 1.97 -11.94
CA ARG A 80 -2.51 0.67 -11.92
C ARG A 80 -2.56 0.03 -10.54
N LEU A 81 -2.61 -1.31 -10.52
CA LEU A 81 -2.51 -2.12 -9.31
C LEU A 81 -1.22 -2.92 -9.34
N LEU A 82 -0.46 -2.89 -8.25
CA LEU A 82 0.70 -3.74 -8.04
C LEU A 82 0.48 -4.55 -6.77
N LEU A 83 0.05 -5.79 -6.95
CA LEU A 83 -0.35 -6.71 -5.89
C LEU A 83 0.71 -7.78 -5.67
N VAL A 84 0.84 -8.27 -4.46
CA VAL A 84 1.68 -9.44 -4.12
C VAL A 84 0.78 -10.54 -3.57
N ASP A 85 0.78 -11.69 -4.24
CA ASP A 85 0.27 -12.90 -3.62
C ASP A 85 1.30 -13.37 -2.57
N HIS A 86 0.90 -13.29 -1.31
CA HIS A 86 1.75 -13.64 -0.16
C HIS A 86 1.44 -15.06 0.31
N ALA A 87 1.84 -16.05 -0.50
CA ALA A 87 1.68 -17.47 -0.22
C ALA A 87 0.23 -17.85 0.13
N SER A 88 -0.73 -17.44 -0.71
CA SER A 88 -2.13 -17.85 -0.56
C SER A 88 -2.29 -19.35 -0.76
N THR A 89 -3.27 -19.95 -0.09
CA THR A 89 -3.56 -21.38 -0.13
C THR A 89 -4.99 -21.69 -0.59
N ASP A 90 -5.77 -20.67 -0.89
CA ASP A 90 -7.14 -20.70 -1.43
C ASP A 90 -7.15 -20.36 -2.93
N GLY A 91 -8.29 -19.85 -3.44
CA GLY A 91 -8.46 -19.40 -4.83
C GLY A 91 -7.79 -18.06 -5.17
N THR A 92 -7.15 -17.36 -4.22
CA THR A 92 -6.58 -16.01 -4.44
C THR A 92 -5.53 -15.99 -5.54
N GLY A 93 -4.56 -16.92 -5.53
CA GLY A 93 -3.49 -16.97 -6.54
C GLY A 93 -4.02 -17.12 -7.96
N PRO A 94 -4.87 -18.13 -8.27
CA PRO A 94 -5.57 -18.26 -9.55
C PRO A 94 -6.37 -17.01 -9.95
N LEU A 95 -7.12 -16.41 -9.02
CA LEU A 95 -7.89 -15.19 -9.26
C LEU A 95 -7.00 -14.00 -9.64
N LEU A 96 -5.91 -13.78 -8.93
CA LEU A 96 -4.95 -12.72 -9.25
C LEU A 96 -4.30 -12.93 -10.63
N ALA A 97 -3.99 -14.17 -10.99
CA ALA A 97 -3.45 -14.50 -12.31
C ALA A 97 -4.47 -14.23 -13.41
N GLU A 98 -5.76 -14.56 -13.21
CA GLU A 98 -6.85 -14.24 -14.14
C GLU A 98 -6.99 -12.72 -14.32
N LEU A 99 -7.02 -11.96 -13.23
CA LEU A 99 -7.13 -10.50 -13.26
C LEU A 99 -5.96 -9.84 -14.01
N ALA A 100 -4.73 -10.33 -13.81
CA ALA A 100 -3.55 -9.84 -14.52
C ALA A 100 -3.56 -10.20 -16.01
N ALA A 101 -4.10 -11.36 -16.38
CA ALA A 101 -4.24 -11.75 -17.79
C ALA A 101 -5.33 -10.95 -18.52
N ALA A 102 -6.39 -10.55 -17.79
CA ALA A 102 -7.51 -9.79 -18.34
C ALA A 102 -7.21 -8.30 -18.50
N ASP A 103 -6.38 -7.72 -17.62
CA ASP A 103 -6.11 -6.27 -17.62
C ASP A 103 -4.61 -5.99 -17.37
N PRO A 104 -3.88 -5.42 -18.36
CA PRO A 104 -2.45 -5.12 -18.24
C PRO A 104 -2.13 -4.06 -17.16
N ARG A 105 -3.13 -3.40 -16.62
CA ARG A 105 -2.97 -2.48 -15.49
C ARG A 105 -2.82 -3.21 -14.15
N VAL A 106 -3.14 -4.51 -14.09
CA VAL A 106 -2.94 -5.36 -12.92
C VAL A 106 -1.59 -6.06 -13.03
N ALA A 107 -0.68 -5.78 -12.14
CA ALA A 107 0.61 -6.45 -12.03
C ALA A 107 0.63 -7.28 -10.74
N VAL A 108 0.93 -8.58 -10.86
CA VAL A 108 0.94 -9.50 -9.72
C VAL A 108 2.34 -10.05 -9.50
N ALA A 109 2.88 -9.81 -8.33
CA ALA A 109 4.13 -10.39 -7.86
C ALA A 109 3.86 -11.59 -6.95
N GLN A 110 4.84 -12.47 -6.82
CA GLN A 110 4.76 -13.67 -5.97
C GLN A 110 5.76 -13.58 -4.82
N PHE A 111 5.30 -13.92 -3.60
CA PHE A 111 6.15 -14.00 -2.43
C PHE A 111 5.83 -15.24 -1.58
N GLY A 112 6.66 -16.27 -1.69
CA GLY A 112 6.39 -17.60 -1.13
C GLY A 112 6.79 -17.80 0.34
N LEU A 113 7.40 -16.81 1.00
CA LEU A 113 7.78 -16.96 2.40
C LEU A 113 6.60 -16.72 3.33
N THR A 114 6.43 -17.62 4.30
CA THR A 114 5.45 -17.46 5.37
C THR A 114 6.01 -16.54 6.47
N GLY A 115 5.18 -15.65 7.01
CA GLY A 115 5.54 -14.72 8.07
C GLY A 115 5.02 -13.30 7.81
N PHE A 116 5.18 -12.42 8.79
CA PHE A 116 4.68 -11.05 8.72
C PHE A 116 5.69 -10.11 8.06
N TYR A 117 5.60 -9.96 6.73
CA TYR A 117 6.49 -9.12 5.91
C TYR A 117 5.80 -7.89 5.31
N GLN A 118 4.55 -7.60 5.68
CA GLN A 118 3.73 -6.55 5.07
C GLN A 118 4.48 -5.21 4.92
N SER A 119 5.07 -4.68 5.97
CA SER A 119 5.79 -3.38 5.92
C SER A 119 6.98 -3.39 4.95
N ASP A 120 7.72 -4.50 4.86
CA ASP A 120 8.85 -4.60 3.95
C ASP A 120 8.38 -4.74 2.49
N LEU A 121 7.36 -5.56 2.24
CA LEU A 121 6.72 -5.70 0.93
C LEU A 121 6.13 -4.37 0.47
N MET A 122 5.31 -3.72 1.27
CA MET A 122 4.71 -2.43 0.92
C MET A 122 5.76 -1.35 0.65
N THR A 123 6.86 -1.34 1.42
CA THR A 123 8.00 -0.44 1.16
C THR A 123 8.66 -0.73 -0.20
N ILE A 124 8.84 -2.01 -0.56
CA ILE A 124 9.42 -2.41 -1.84
C ILE A 124 8.47 -2.03 -2.98
N LEU A 125 7.18 -2.34 -2.86
CA LEU A 125 6.17 -2.04 -3.87
C LEU A 125 6.05 -0.52 -4.12
N ALA A 126 6.04 0.30 -3.07
CA ALA A 126 6.01 1.75 -3.20
C ALA A 126 7.22 2.29 -3.99
N ARG A 127 8.40 1.72 -3.78
CA ARG A 127 9.63 2.09 -4.53
C ARG A 127 9.61 1.56 -5.97
N VAL A 128 9.00 0.41 -6.20
CA VAL A 128 8.78 -0.12 -7.55
C VAL A 128 7.81 0.79 -8.29
N ALA A 129 6.68 1.17 -7.69
CA ALA A 129 5.72 2.11 -8.25
C ALA A 129 6.38 3.45 -8.61
N TRP A 130 7.24 4.00 -7.73
CA TRP A 130 8.02 5.20 -8.04
C TRP A 130 8.88 5.01 -9.30
N ARG A 131 9.64 3.92 -9.42
CA ARG A 131 10.49 3.64 -10.60
C ARG A 131 9.69 3.51 -11.88
N GLN A 132 8.44 3.10 -11.78
CA GLN A 132 7.51 2.93 -12.91
C GLN A 132 6.70 4.19 -13.21
N GLY A 133 6.96 5.31 -12.52
CA GLY A 133 6.36 6.61 -12.82
C GLY A 133 5.07 6.93 -12.06
N ALA A 134 4.70 6.15 -11.03
CA ALA A 134 3.60 6.53 -10.16
C ALA A 134 3.88 7.88 -9.49
N ALA A 135 2.89 8.76 -9.44
CA ALA A 135 2.95 10.01 -8.68
C ALA A 135 2.46 9.81 -7.24
N TRP A 136 1.46 8.97 -7.07
CA TRP A 136 0.88 8.62 -5.79
C TRP A 136 0.86 7.11 -5.59
N VAL A 137 1.06 6.69 -4.35
CA VAL A 137 0.85 5.31 -3.89
C VAL A 137 -0.20 5.31 -2.79
N VAL A 138 -1.16 4.42 -2.95
CA VAL A 138 -2.16 4.08 -1.96
C VAL A 138 -1.93 2.63 -1.55
N PRO A 139 -1.45 2.38 -0.34
CA PRO A 139 -1.43 1.03 0.23
C PRO A 139 -2.86 0.54 0.45
N VAL A 140 -3.19 -0.60 -0.11
CA VAL A 140 -4.52 -1.21 0.01
C VAL A 140 -4.44 -2.57 0.68
N ASP A 141 -5.42 -2.87 1.50
CA ASP A 141 -5.73 -4.21 1.97
C ASP A 141 -7.00 -4.67 1.21
N ALA A 142 -7.16 -5.94 0.90
CA ALA A 142 -8.21 -6.43 -0.01
C ALA A 142 -9.64 -6.17 0.50
N ASP A 143 -9.80 -6.07 1.82
CA ASP A 143 -11.05 -5.78 2.52
C ASP A 143 -11.27 -4.29 2.85
N GLU A 144 -10.42 -3.39 2.29
CA GLU A 144 -10.50 -1.95 2.54
C GLU A 144 -10.88 -1.17 1.27
N PHE A 145 -12.04 -0.52 1.32
CA PHE A 145 -12.60 0.26 0.22
C PHE A 145 -12.36 1.76 0.46
N TRP A 146 -11.60 2.38 -0.43
CA TRP A 146 -11.26 3.80 -0.37
C TRP A 146 -12.33 4.64 -1.06
N TYR A 147 -12.70 5.77 -0.46
CA TYR A 147 -13.67 6.73 -1.00
C TYR A 147 -13.19 8.16 -0.83
N ALA A 148 -13.63 9.04 -1.71
CA ALA A 148 -13.50 10.48 -1.58
C ALA A 148 -14.85 11.14 -1.82
N ASP A 149 -15.22 12.12 -0.96
CA ASP A 149 -16.51 12.78 -1.07
C ASP A 149 -16.64 13.56 -2.38
N GLY A 150 -17.68 13.26 -3.15
CA GLY A 150 -18.07 13.98 -4.36
C GLY A 150 -17.15 13.82 -5.58
N GLN A 151 -16.11 12.99 -5.51
CA GLN A 151 -15.18 12.70 -6.60
C GLN A 151 -14.51 11.35 -6.43
N THR A 152 -13.75 10.88 -7.41
CA THR A 152 -12.94 9.67 -7.25
C THR A 152 -11.72 9.92 -6.36
N VAL A 153 -11.22 8.88 -5.70
CA VAL A 153 -9.94 8.93 -4.95
C VAL A 153 -8.79 9.38 -5.84
N GLY A 154 -8.78 8.90 -7.09
CA GLY A 154 -7.78 9.29 -8.09
C GLY A 154 -7.80 10.80 -8.36
N ASP A 155 -8.96 11.42 -8.59
CA ASP A 155 -9.10 12.86 -8.82
C ASP A 155 -8.71 13.65 -7.58
N PHE A 156 -9.20 13.22 -6.43
CA PHE A 156 -8.85 13.84 -5.15
C PHE A 156 -7.33 13.91 -4.95
N LEU A 157 -6.62 12.79 -5.11
CA LEU A 157 -5.18 12.73 -4.91
C LEU A 157 -4.40 13.55 -5.96
N ARG A 158 -4.85 13.55 -7.22
CA ARG A 158 -4.25 14.39 -8.27
C ARG A 158 -4.34 15.88 -7.96
N GLY A 159 -5.39 16.32 -7.30
CA GLY A 159 -5.61 17.70 -6.87
C GLY A 159 -4.81 18.12 -5.64
N GLN A 160 -4.22 17.19 -4.87
CA GLN A 160 -3.54 17.53 -3.63
C GLN A 160 -2.19 18.23 -3.83
N SER A 161 -1.92 19.22 -2.99
CA SER A 161 -0.60 19.83 -2.83
C SER A 161 0.26 19.13 -1.76
N ALA A 162 -0.37 18.48 -0.79
CA ALA A 162 0.27 17.73 0.28
C ALA A 162 1.01 16.48 -0.25
N ASP A 163 2.02 16.02 0.47
CA ASP A 163 2.77 14.80 0.13
C ASP A 163 2.20 13.55 0.81
N ILE A 164 1.40 13.72 1.85
CA ILE A 164 0.70 12.64 2.57
C ILE A 164 -0.74 13.05 2.79
N VAL A 165 -1.64 12.11 2.52
CA VAL A 165 -3.07 12.21 2.83
C VAL A 165 -3.41 11.11 3.82
N HIS A 166 -4.14 11.48 4.88
CA HIS A 166 -4.66 10.53 5.85
C HIS A 166 -6.14 10.29 5.58
N ALA A 167 -6.51 9.04 5.31
CA ALA A 167 -7.90 8.63 5.17
C ALA A 167 -8.44 8.10 6.50
N GLY A 168 -9.57 8.63 6.96
CA GLY A 168 -10.29 8.05 8.09
C GLY A 168 -10.74 6.63 7.76
N ARG A 169 -10.69 5.73 8.73
CA ARG A 169 -11.11 4.33 8.56
C ARG A 169 -12.21 3.98 9.53
N PHE A 170 -13.24 3.32 9.02
CA PHE A 170 -14.38 2.84 9.79
C PHE A 170 -14.65 1.39 9.42
N ASN A 171 -15.04 0.57 10.40
CA ASN A 171 -15.54 -0.76 10.09
C ASN A 171 -16.92 -0.64 9.45
N ALA A 172 -17.13 -1.42 8.40
CA ALA A 172 -18.43 -1.62 7.77
C ALA A 172 -18.84 -3.09 7.93
N ILE A 173 -20.12 -3.32 8.24
CA ILE A 173 -20.69 -4.65 8.44
C ILE A 173 -21.78 -4.82 7.39
N PRO A 174 -21.74 -5.86 6.54
CA PRO A 174 -22.80 -6.12 5.59
C PRO A 174 -24.11 -6.44 6.34
N LEU A 175 -25.19 -5.87 5.87
CA LEU A 175 -26.55 -6.09 6.41
C LEU A 175 -27.22 -7.32 5.78
N GLU A 176 -26.60 -7.91 4.79
CA GLU A 176 -27.11 -9.03 3.99
C GLU A 176 -26.02 -10.10 3.84
N ASN A 177 -26.42 -11.34 3.58
CA ASN A 177 -25.47 -12.41 3.30
C ASN A 177 -24.89 -12.25 1.89
N GLY A 178 -23.59 -12.43 1.78
CA GLY A 178 -22.83 -12.25 0.53
C GLY A 178 -22.40 -10.80 0.31
N LEU A 179 -21.25 -10.62 -0.35
CA LEU A 179 -20.68 -9.31 -0.63
C LEU A 179 -20.80 -9.01 -2.13
N THR A 180 -21.46 -7.90 -2.46
CA THR A 180 -21.58 -7.39 -3.83
C THR A 180 -21.40 -5.87 -3.83
N ALA A 181 -21.24 -5.27 -5.00
CA ALA A 181 -21.17 -3.80 -5.12
C ALA A 181 -22.42 -3.08 -4.61
N GLN A 182 -23.56 -3.76 -4.50
CA GLN A 182 -24.84 -3.22 -4.03
C GLN A 182 -25.14 -3.58 -2.57
N THR A 183 -24.28 -4.34 -1.90
CA THR A 183 -24.49 -4.75 -0.51
C THR A 183 -24.60 -3.53 0.41
N ARG A 184 -25.71 -3.43 1.14
CA ARG A 184 -25.89 -2.39 2.14
C ARG A 184 -25.00 -2.65 3.35
N MET A 185 -24.32 -1.60 3.82
CA MET A 185 -23.38 -1.67 4.92
C MET A 185 -23.83 -0.83 6.09
N ALA A 186 -23.69 -1.34 7.30
CA ALA A 186 -23.76 -0.56 8.53
C ALA A 186 -22.35 -0.13 8.94
N PHE A 187 -22.15 1.16 9.11
CA PHE A 187 -20.86 1.70 9.55
C PHE A 187 -20.80 1.80 11.07
N CYS A 188 -19.71 1.28 11.64
CA CYS A 188 -19.42 1.51 13.04
C CYS A 188 -18.95 2.97 13.22
N PRO A 189 -19.59 3.78 14.07
CA PRO A 189 -19.22 5.20 14.23
C PRO A 189 -17.86 5.41 14.91
N ARG A 190 -17.25 4.35 15.43
CA ARG A 190 -15.96 4.43 16.10
C ARG A 190 -14.83 4.41 15.06
N PRO A 191 -14.07 5.52 14.92
CA PRO A 191 -12.97 5.58 13.98
C PRO A 191 -11.83 4.64 14.40
N LEU A 192 -11.18 4.05 13.42
CA LEU A 192 -9.96 3.26 13.55
C LEU A 192 -8.72 4.11 13.21
N LEU A 193 -7.53 3.52 13.37
CA LEU A 193 -6.30 4.16 12.92
C LEU A 193 -6.39 4.47 11.42
N PRO A 194 -6.07 5.71 10.99
CA PRO A 194 -6.19 6.11 9.60
C PRO A 194 -5.21 5.33 8.71
N LYS A 195 -5.54 5.22 7.43
CA LYS A 195 -4.62 4.78 6.39
C LYS A 195 -3.97 5.99 5.71
N VAL A 196 -2.88 5.75 4.96
CA VAL A 196 -2.16 6.83 4.28
C VAL A 196 -2.06 6.57 2.78
N ALA A 197 -2.34 7.62 1.98
CA ALA A 197 -1.88 7.74 0.62
C ALA A 197 -0.72 8.75 0.59
N PHE A 198 0.27 8.55 -0.30
CA PHE A 198 1.45 9.41 -0.29
C PHE A 198 2.07 9.55 -1.68
N ARG A 199 2.74 10.70 -1.89
CA ARG A 199 3.56 10.90 -3.08
C ARG A 199 4.75 9.96 -3.07
N THR A 200 5.03 9.42 -4.23
CA THR A 200 6.10 8.43 -4.39
C THR A 200 7.47 9.03 -4.10
N HIS A 201 8.37 8.19 -3.54
CA HIS A 201 9.75 8.58 -3.29
C HIS A 201 10.65 7.35 -3.30
N PRO A 202 11.89 7.43 -3.84
CA PRO A 202 12.81 6.27 -3.92
C PRO A 202 13.20 5.71 -2.56
N LEU A 203 13.11 6.53 -1.52
CA LEU A 203 13.47 6.15 -0.15
C LEU A 203 12.24 5.94 0.76
N ALA A 204 11.02 5.92 0.20
CA ALA A 204 9.80 5.71 0.98
C ALA A 204 9.93 4.50 1.93
N LEU A 205 9.38 4.65 3.13
CA LEU A 205 9.34 3.62 4.17
C LEU A 205 7.90 3.53 4.70
N VAL A 206 7.21 2.44 4.39
CA VAL A 206 5.84 2.19 4.86
C VAL A 206 5.89 1.45 6.20
N ALA A 207 5.17 1.96 7.18
CA ALA A 207 5.07 1.33 8.50
C ALA A 207 4.08 0.15 8.49
N PRO A 208 4.15 -0.78 9.45
CA PRO A 208 3.17 -1.84 9.60
C PRO A 208 1.74 -1.31 9.66
N GLY A 209 0.80 -2.03 9.03
CA GLY A 209 -0.62 -1.67 9.00
C GLY A 209 -0.95 -0.50 8.06
N ASN A 210 0.01 0.01 7.29
CA ASN A 210 -0.20 1.08 6.30
C ASN A 210 -0.71 2.42 6.92
N HIS A 211 -0.41 2.65 8.21
CA HIS A 211 -0.90 3.82 8.96
C HIS A 211 0.05 5.03 8.91
N ARG A 212 1.30 4.83 8.53
CA ARG A 212 2.32 5.87 8.46
C ARG A 212 3.33 5.58 7.37
N VAL A 213 3.86 6.63 6.80
CA VAL A 213 4.96 6.58 5.84
C VAL A 213 6.02 7.61 6.23
N ALA A 214 7.26 7.31 5.93
CA ALA A 214 8.38 8.23 6.08
C ALA A 214 9.16 8.34 4.77
N ARG A 215 9.88 9.46 4.59
CA ARG A 215 10.67 9.77 3.39
C ARG A 215 9.81 9.79 2.14
N VAL A 216 8.93 10.75 2.10
CA VAL A 216 8.04 11.05 0.98
C VAL A 216 8.31 12.47 0.50
N GLY A 217 7.68 12.85 -0.61
CA GLY A 217 7.75 14.19 -1.15
C GLY A 217 8.37 14.24 -2.54
N ARG A 218 8.27 15.41 -3.17
CA ARG A 218 8.88 15.65 -4.49
C ARG A 218 10.40 15.71 -4.33
N LEU A 219 11.10 15.05 -5.23
CA LEU A 219 12.52 15.32 -5.41
C LEU A 219 12.62 16.68 -6.12
N SER A 220 13.16 17.66 -5.42
CA SER A 220 13.51 18.99 -5.99
C SER A 220 14.71 18.85 -6.93
#